data_36452cab6b1b65100e671092d6c6b3ad
#
_entry.id   36452cab6b1b65100e671092d6c6b3ad
#
_cell.length_a   1.000
_cell.length_b   1.000
_cell.length_c   1.000
_cell.angle_alpha   90.00
_cell.angle_beta   90.00
_cell.angle_gamma   90.00
#
_symmetry.space_group_name_H-M   'P 1'
#
loop_
_entity.id
_entity.type
_entity.pdbx_description
1 polymer ?
#
loop_
_entity_poly.entity_id
_entity_poly.type
_entity_poly.pdbx_seq_one_letter_code
_entity_poly.pdbx_strand_id
1 'polypeptide(L)'
;QESDWGGVKGTVVNRAGRAPIAEAALTLSQNGETVATATSDAEGKFLIEGLPNGIYDMTIKAAGFLDATVNVTVEGYVKDLIFVGMVVEQVLADVDDSNFAEFDMDDSGFEDAPSILFDSNDPFTNIASFGFSNIRFKNRGYTNESQDVYLSGVRMNDAITGYSPYSLWSGLNEAMRSKETTIGNEVSDYGYGGYNGVTNIHAMPSSVRTGWRFSALTNSALYRLRLMATYASGELDNGWSYAFNVSARVGGNDWVKGVYYRNFAYYAGVEKKFGDAHRLSLVTFAAPGQRGAQNASTQEVYDLIGDNMYNSNWGYQNGKVRNARVRKTFEPVTILKYTATPSDNLEASATVLWRTGKNGYTAMDWYDAADPRPDYYRNLPSYYWMDNKDYGRLNFEKAAWAKDAWINDIPEYTH
;
A
#
# COMPACT_ATOMS: atom_id res chain seq x y z
N GLN A 1 -33.83 28.68 30.42
CA GLN A 1 -33.68 27.36 31.08
C GLN A 1 -33.06 26.43 30.09
N GLU A 2 -31.82 26.06 30.31
CA GLU A 2 -31.18 24.99 29.55
C GLU A 2 -31.95 23.69 29.86
N SER A 3 -32.35 22.97 28.85
CA SER A 3 -33.04 21.69 29.00
C SER A 3 -32.04 20.65 29.51
N ASP A 4 -32.40 19.87 30.52
CA ASP A 4 -31.58 18.74 30.99
C ASP A 4 -31.59 17.53 30.02
N TRP A 5 -32.36 17.66 28.94
CA TRP A 5 -32.60 16.61 27.93
C TRP A 5 -32.36 17.13 26.54
N GLY A 6 -31.66 16.34 25.75
CA GLY A 6 -31.37 16.65 24.37
C GLY A 6 -31.57 15.42 23.47
N GLY A 7 -30.88 15.39 22.37
CA GLY A 7 -30.91 14.28 21.42
C GLY A 7 -29.81 14.35 20.40
N VAL A 8 -29.80 13.38 19.48
CA VAL A 8 -28.87 13.29 18.36
C VAL A 8 -29.62 12.92 17.10
N LYS A 9 -29.34 13.61 16.01
CA LYS A 9 -29.83 13.28 14.66
C LYS A 9 -28.71 13.31 13.65
N GLY A 10 -28.91 12.69 12.51
CA GLY A 10 -27.95 12.71 11.41
C GLY A 10 -28.36 11.78 10.29
N THR A 11 -27.48 11.59 9.32
CA THR A 11 -27.68 10.67 8.21
C THR A 11 -26.52 9.68 8.17
N VAL A 12 -26.82 8.38 8.17
CA VAL A 12 -25.84 7.30 7.97
C VAL A 12 -25.60 7.17 6.48
N VAL A 13 -24.35 7.29 6.05
CA VAL A 13 -23.99 7.24 4.64
C VAL A 13 -22.81 6.31 4.39
N ASN A 14 -22.74 5.75 3.20
CA ASN A 14 -21.53 5.11 2.71
C ASN A 14 -20.43 6.17 2.54
N ARG A 15 -19.30 5.98 3.18
CA ARG A 15 -18.19 6.93 3.18
C ARG A 15 -17.61 7.17 1.79
N ALA A 16 -17.61 6.16 0.93
CA ALA A 16 -17.01 6.24 -0.41
C ALA A 16 -17.86 7.02 -1.41
N GLY A 17 -19.19 6.98 -1.31
CA GLY A 17 -20.09 7.58 -2.33
C GLY A 17 -21.17 8.48 -1.75
N ARG A 18 -21.21 8.69 -0.43
CA ARG A 18 -22.27 9.41 0.31
C ARG A 18 -23.69 8.89 0.06
N ALA A 19 -23.81 7.68 -0.47
CA ALA A 19 -25.11 7.04 -0.59
C ALA A 19 -25.69 6.76 0.81
N PRO A 20 -26.96 7.06 1.05
CA PRO A 20 -27.59 6.79 2.34
C PRO A 20 -27.65 5.28 2.61
N ILE A 21 -27.49 4.92 3.88
CA ILE A 21 -27.57 3.53 4.35
C ILE A 21 -28.85 3.38 5.17
N ALA A 22 -29.80 2.64 4.64
CA ALA A 22 -31.03 2.27 5.33
C ALA A 22 -30.79 1.11 6.31
N GLU A 23 -31.65 1.02 7.32
CA GLU A 23 -31.67 -0.08 8.30
C GLU A 23 -30.35 -0.24 9.09
N ALA A 24 -29.53 0.81 9.18
CA ALA A 24 -28.37 0.79 10.05
C ALA A 24 -28.82 0.86 11.52
N ALA A 25 -28.39 -0.11 12.32
CA ALA A 25 -28.67 -0.14 13.74
C ALA A 25 -27.72 0.77 14.50
N LEU A 26 -28.25 1.74 15.25
CA LEU A 26 -27.52 2.67 16.09
C LEU A 26 -27.75 2.31 17.56
N THR A 27 -26.66 2.22 18.32
CA THR A 27 -26.69 1.95 19.76
C THR A 27 -25.91 3.02 20.48
N LEU A 28 -26.54 3.77 21.36
CA LEU A 28 -25.89 4.71 22.26
C LEU A 28 -25.59 4.04 23.59
N SER A 29 -24.37 4.13 24.03
CA SER A 29 -23.93 3.63 25.33
C SER A 29 -23.24 4.72 26.14
N GLN A 30 -23.38 4.62 27.46
CA GLN A 30 -22.69 5.46 28.45
C GLN A 30 -22.11 4.54 29.52
N ASN A 31 -20.83 4.65 29.79
CA ASN A 31 -20.12 3.79 30.75
C ASN A 31 -20.30 2.27 30.48
N GLY A 32 -20.45 1.89 29.21
CA GLY A 32 -20.64 0.50 28.79
C GLY A 32 -22.07 -0.03 28.84
N GLU A 33 -23.04 0.77 29.35
CA GLU A 33 -24.47 0.41 29.38
C GLU A 33 -25.20 1.06 28.20
N THR A 34 -26.06 0.29 27.52
CA THR A 34 -26.89 0.80 26.40
C THR A 34 -27.97 1.70 26.95
N VAL A 35 -28.00 2.96 26.50
CA VAL A 35 -28.96 3.98 26.92
C VAL A 35 -30.10 4.12 25.92
N ALA A 36 -29.81 4.04 24.62
CA ALA A 36 -30.82 4.17 23.58
C ALA A 36 -30.40 3.43 22.32
N THR A 37 -31.40 3.04 21.52
CA THR A 37 -31.19 2.44 20.20
C THR A 37 -32.09 3.08 19.16
N ALA A 38 -31.64 3.13 17.91
CA ALA A 38 -32.42 3.60 16.79
C ALA A 38 -32.03 2.82 15.51
N THR A 39 -32.82 3.01 14.46
CA THR A 39 -32.51 2.46 13.13
C THR A 39 -32.68 3.58 12.11
N SER A 40 -31.78 3.64 11.13
CA SER A 40 -31.87 4.63 10.06
C SER A 40 -33.04 4.29 9.09
N ASP A 41 -33.68 5.32 8.56
CA ASP A 41 -34.76 5.20 7.56
C ASP A 41 -34.20 4.92 6.14
N ALA A 42 -35.09 4.90 5.13
CA ALA A 42 -34.70 4.65 3.73
C ALA A 42 -33.74 5.72 3.15
N GLU A 43 -33.78 6.93 3.67
CA GLU A 43 -32.86 8.03 3.35
C GLU A 43 -31.63 8.06 4.26
N GLY A 44 -31.42 7.03 5.08
CA GLY A 44 -30.29 6.90 6.00
C GLY A 44 -30.41 7.78 7.24
N LYS A 45 -31.52 8.50 7.47
CA LYS A 45 -31.68 9.44 8.56
C LYS A 45 -32.04 8.72 9.86
N PHE A 46 -31.53 9.25 10.96
CA PHE A 46 -31.90 8.79 12.28
C PHE A 46 -32.14 9.97 13.22
N LEU A 47 -32.93 9.74 14.26
CA LEU A 47 -33.20 10.68 15.33
C LEU A 47 -33.34 9.91 16.65
N ILE A 48 -32.62 10.34 17.66
CA ILE A 48 -32.70 9.84 19.03
C ILE A 48 -32.91 11.03 19.94
N GLU A 49 -34.05 11.09 20.62
CA GLU A 49 -34.43 12.18 21.53
C GLU A 49 -34.57 11.67 22.97
N GLY A 50 -34.68 12.60 23.90
CA GLY A 50 -34.90 12.25 25.29
C GLY A 50 -33.66 11.68 25.99
N LEU A 51 -32.48 12.12 25.58
CA LEU A 51 -31.21 11.76 26.22
C LEU A 51 -30.83 12.77 27.28
N PRO A 52 -30.43 12.36 28.49
CA PRO A 52 -29.79 13.24 29.45
C PRO A 52 -28.55 13.91 28.88
N ASN A 53 -28.19 15.08 29.40
CA ASN A 53 -26.95 15.73 29.02
C ASN A 53 -25.75 14.84 29.43
N GLY A 54 -24.81 14.63 28.51
CA GLY A 54 -23.67 13.78 28.77
C GLY A 54 -22.90 13.39 27.51
N ILE A 55 -21.86 12.60 27.69
CA ILE A 55 -21.05 12.04 26.61
C ILE A 55 -21.47 10.59 26.41
N TYR A 56 -21.69 10.21 25.15
CA TYR A 56 -22.16 8.91 24.73
C TYR A 56 -21.27 8.35 23.62
N ASP A 57 -21.07 7.04 23.65
CA ASP A 57 -20.48 6.28 22.55
C ASP A 57 -21.62 5.74 21.66
N MET A 58 -21.70 6.23 20.43
CA MET A 58 -22.67 5.77 19.44
C MET A 58 -22.03 4.76 18.51
N THR A 59 -22.44 3.51 18.59
CA THR A 59 -22.01 2.44 17.69
C THR A 59 -23.06 2.22 16.61
N ILE A 60 -22.61 2.17 15.34
CA ILE A 60 -23.47 1.99 14.19
C ILE A 60 -23.07 0.69 13.48
N LYS A 61 -24.06 -0.16 13.19
CA LYS A 61 -23.89 -1.44 12.48
C LYS A 61 -24.83 -1.52 11.29
N ALA A 62 -24.30 -1.91 10.15
CA ALA A 62 -25.10 -2.18 8.95
C ALA A 62 -24.53 -3.37 8.18
N ALA A 63 -25.40 -4.14 7.52
CA ALA A 63 -24.97 -5.30 6.75
C ALA A 63 -24.03 -4.90 5.60
N GLY A 64 -22.86 -5.52 5.52
CA GLY A 64 -21.84 -5.23 4.51
C GLY A 64 -20.96 -4.01 4.81
N PHE A 65 -21.05 -3.48 6.04
CA PHE A 65 -20.23 -2.36 6.49
C PHE A 65 -19.50 -2.72 7.78
N LEU A 66 -18.35 -2.11 8.00
CA LEU A 66 -17.64 -2.20 9.27
C LEU A 66 -18.39 -1.41 10.34
N ASP A 67 -18.37 -1.92 11.57
CA ASP A 67 -18.90 -1.20 12.72
C ASP A 67 -18.21 0.17 12.86
N ALA A 68 -19.00 1.22 13.03
CA ALA A 68 -18.50 2.57 13.27
C ALA A 68 -18.86 3.02 14.69
N THR A 69 -17.92 3.65 15.39
CA THR A 69 -18.17 4.24 16.70
C THR A 69 -17.84 5.73 16.66
N VAL A 70 -18.76 6.54 17.19
CA VAL A 70 -18.65 8.01 17.24
C VAL A 70 -18.99 8.49 18.65
N ASN A 71 -18.11 9.32 19.23
CA ASN A 71 -18.39 9.97 20.50
C ASN A 71 -19.32 11.18 20.29
N VAL A 72 -20.41 11.24 21.02
CA VAL A 72 -21.42 12.28 20.90
C VAL A 72 -21.65 12.94 22.25
N THR A 73 -21.55 14.26 22.29
CA THR A 73 -21.91 15.06 23.47
C THR A 73 -23.31 15.63 23.26
N VAL A 74 -24.22 15.37 24.21
CA VAL A 74 -25.59 15.91 24.27
C VAL A 74 -25.64 17.04 25.28
N GLU A 75 -26.12 18.22 24.84
CA GLU A 75 -26.11 19.48 25.62
C GLU A 75 -27.46 20.20 25.49
N GLY A 76 -28.54 19.65 26.08
CA GLY A 76 -29.82 20.32 26.18
C GLY A 76 -30.57 20.62 24.87
N TYR A 77 -30.10 20.13 23.74
CA TYR A 77 -30.72 20.27 22.42
C TYR A 77 -30.44 19.03 21.54
N VAL A 78 -31.15 18.92 20.41
CA VAL A 78 -30.88 17.85 19.44
C VAL A 78 -29.69 18.22 18.58
N LYS A 79 -28.57 17.53 18.81
CA LYS A 79 -27.34 17.73 18.05
C LYS A 79 -27.44 17.11 16.68
N ASP A 80 -27.14 17.87 15.64
CA ASP A 80 -27.08 17.37 14.26
C ASP A 80 -25.64 17.00 13.90
N LEU A 81 -25.41 15.70 13.66
CA LEU A 81 -24.12 15.18 13.24
C LEU A 81 -23.91 15.32 11.74
N ILE A 82 -24.92 15.82 11.01
CA ILE A 82 -24.95 15.98 9.56
C ILE A 82 -24.81 14.61 8.86
N PHE A 83 -23.60 14.04 8.82
CA PHE A 83 -23.34 12.72 8.25
C PHE A 83 -22.49 11.86 9.18
N VAL A 84 -22.85 10.58 9.27
CA VAL A 84 -22.02 9.55 9.89
C VAL A 84 -21.65 8.54 8.80
N GLY A 85 -20.36 8.49 8.44
CA GLY A 85 -19.87 7.66 7.37
C GLY A 85 -19.51 6.25 7.84
N MET A 86 -20.06 5.22 7.18
CA MET A 86 -19.67 3.82 7.34
C MET A 86 -18.81 3.36 6.16
N VAL A 87 -17.87 2.46 6.43
CA VAL A 87 -16.96 1.89 5.43
C VAL A 87 -17.47 0.51 5.03
N VAL A 88 -17.56 0.26 3.73
CA VAL A 88 -17.97 -1.05 3.20
C VAL A 88 -16.91 -2.09 3.58
N GLU A 89 -17.34 -3.17 4.21
CA GLU A 89 -16.42 -4.24 4.65
C GLU A 89 -15.59 -4.82 3.50
N GLN A 90 -16.17 -4.93 2.30
CA GLN A 90 -15.49 -5.39 1.09
C GLN A 90 -14.41 -4.42 0.57
N VAL A 91 -14.57 -3.11 0.75
CA VAL A 91 -13.57 -2.12 0.27
C VAL A 91 -12.25 -2.29 1.01
N LEU A 92 -12.28 -2.61 2.30
CA LEU A 92 -11.06 -2.94 3.05
C LEU A 92 -10.49 -4.31 2.67
N ALA A 93 -11.34 -5.20 2.10
CA ALA A 93 -10.90 -6.51 1.60
C ALA A 93 -10.25 -6.44 0.21
N ASP A 94 -10.70 -5.52 -0.62
CA ASP A 94 -10.34 -5.41 -2.04
C ASP A 94 -9.34 -4.29 -2.33
N VAL A 95 -9.08 -3.40 -1.38
CA VAL A 95 -8.02 -2.41 -1.53
C VAL A 95 -6.69 -3.12 -1.33
N ASP A 96 -6.14 -3.48 -2.45
CA ASP A 96 -4.86 -4.12 -2.58
C ASP A 96 -3.75 -3.07 -2.46
N ASP A 97 -3.00 -3.12 -1.38
CA ASP A 97 -1.79 -2.33 -1.19
C ASP A 97 -0.78 -2.49 -2.35
N SER A 98 -0.92 -3.56 -3.14
CA SER A 98 -0.06 -3.83 -4.28
C SER A 98 -0.31 -2.91 -5.48
N ASN A 99 -1.45 -2.22 -5.55
CA ASN A 99 -1.70 -1.25 -6.62
C ASN A 99 -0.81 -0.02 -6.55
N PHE A 100 -0.18 0.20 -5.41
CA PHE A 100 0.72 1.32 -5.18
C PHE A 100 2.19 0.90 -5.12
N ALA A 101 2.46 -0.40 -5.34
CA ALA A 101 3.82 -0.89 -5.36
C ALA A 101 4.60 -0.30 -6.53
N GLU A 102 5.68 0.32 -6.20
CA GLU A 102 6.89 0.33 -6.97
C GLU A 102 6.87 1.05 -8.32
N PHE A 103 6.72 2.35 -8.32
CA PHE A 103 7.43 3.15 -9.30
C PHE A 103 8.82 3.48 -8.76
N ASP A 104 9.79 2.68 -9.16
CA ASP A 104 11.19 3.03 -9.03
C ASP A 104 11.49 4.12 -10.05
N MET A 105 11.49 5.34 -9.61
CA MET A 105 12.21 6.38 -10.33
C MET A 105 13.58 6.45 -9.67
N ASP A 106 14.54 5.90 -10.39
CA ASP A 106 15.97 6.10 -10.29
C ASP A 106 16.48 6.58 -8.91
N ASP A 107 17.12 5.71 -8.16
CA ASP A 107 17.87 5.92 -6.91
C ASP A 107 17.18 6.65 -5.74
N SER A 108 15.98 7.15 -5.86
CA SER A 108 15.31 7.88 -4.79
C SER A 108 14.36 7.07 -3.91
N GLY A 109 14.28 5.74 -4.11
CA GLY A 109 13.63 4.82 -3.16
C GLY A 109 12.19 5.17 -2.77
N PHE A 110 11.34 5.60 -3.69
CA PHE A 110 9.94 5.89 -3.38
C PHE A 110 9.09 4.63 -3.47
N GLU A 111 8.86 4.00 -2.34
CA GLU A 111 7.71 3.11 -2.15
C GLU A 111 6.70 3.88 -1.32
N ASP A 112 5.56 4.19 -1.91
CA ASP A 112 4.45 4.73 -1.14
C ASP A 112 3.80 3.60 -0.35
N ALA A 113 3.47 3.89 0.88
CA ALA A 113 2.71 3.02 1.75
C ALA A 113 1.23 3.41 1.70
N PRO A 114 0.44 2.87 0.80
CA PRO A 114 -0.96 3.23 0.68
C PRO A 114 -1.80 2.75 1.86
N SER A 115 -1.28 1.80 2.63
CA SER A 115 -1.95 1.28 3.81
C SER A 115 -2.30 2.36 4.84
N ILE A 116 -1.45 3.34 5.05
CA ILE A 116 -1.76 4.48 5.92
C ILE A 116 -2.98 5.25 5.43
N LEU A 117 -3.17 5.36 4.13
CA LEU A 117 -4.26 6.12 3.53
C LEU A 117 -5.62 5.48 3.79
N PHE A 118 -5.68 4.15 3.86
CA PHE A 118 -6.92 3.40 4.00
C PHE A 118 -7.24 3.00 5.43
N ASP A 119 -6.22 2.79 6.26
CA ASP A 119 -6.40 2.36 7.64
C ASP A 119 -6.40 3.52 8.65
N SER A 120 -6.13 4.73 8.18
CA SER A 120 -6.11 5.90 9.03
C SER A 120 -7.51 6.33 9.47
N ASN A 121 -7.66 6.62 10.74
CA ASN A 121 -8.83 7.32 11.29
C ASN A 121 -8.80 8.84 10.98
N ASP A 122 -7.73 9.36 10.39
CA ASP A 122 -7.61 10.75 10.00
C ASP A 122 -8.53 11.07 8.80
N PRO A 123 -9.56 11.93 8.95
CA PRO A 123 -10.48 12.26 7.87
C PRO A 123 -9.79 12.87 6.64
N PHE A 124 -8.76 13.66 6.85
CA PHE A 124 -8.00 14.27 5.75
C PHE A 124 -7.27 13.19 4.93
N THR A 125 -6.59 12.28 5.60
CA THR A 125 -5.89 11.17 4.96
C THR A 125 -6.84 10.28 4.18
N ASN A 126 -8.00 9.96 4.74
CA ASN A 126 -9.02 9.16 4.06
C ASN A 126 -9.63 9.85 2.83
N ILE A 127 -9.85 11.17 2.88
CA ILE A 127 -10.35 11.95 1.73
C ILE A 127 -9.27 12.07 0.66
N ALA A 128 -8.03 12.29 1.05
CA ALA A 128 -6.90 12.42 0.15
C ALA A 128 -6.44 11.09 -0.47
N SER A 129 -6.83 9.96 0.10
CA SER A 129 -6.53 8.61 -0.42
C SER A 129 -7.36 8.22 -1.65
N PHE A 130 -7.93 9.17 -2.35
CA PHE A 130 -8.71 8.91 -3.54
C PHE A 130 -7.87 8.23 -4.63
N GLY A 131 -8.08 6.93 -4.80
CA GLY A 131 -7.31 6.07 -5.67
C GLY A 131 -7.71 6.13 -7.14
N PHE A 132 -7.65 7.31 -7.77
CA PHE A 132 -7.86 7.45 -9.20
C PHE A 132 -6.54 7.45 -9.94
N SER A 133 -5.95 6.33 -10.22
CA SER A 133 -4.66 6.11 -10.85
C SER A 133 -3.48 5.95 -9.88
N ASN A 134 -2.32 5.59 -10.44
CA ASN A 134 -1.04 5.45 -9.74
C ASN A 134 -0.46 6.80 -9.27
N ILE A 135 -1.28 7.67 -8.74
CA ILE A 135 -0.79 8.91 -8.14
C ILE A 135 -0.09 8.52 -6.85
N ARG A 136 1.17 8.82 -6.77
CA ARG A 136 1.96 8.71 -5.54
C ARG A 136 1.47 9.76 -4.58
N PHE A 137 0.71 9.33 -3.60
CA PHE A 137 0.29 10.21 -2.54
C PHE A 137 1.32 10.14 -1.41
N LYS A 138 1.87 11.28 -1.07
CA LYS A 138 2.72 11.43 0.12
C LYS A 138 1.85 11.97 1.24
N ASN A 139 1.65 11.19 2.28
CA ASN A 139 0.89 11.66 3.43
C ASN A 139 1.53 12.95 3.97
N ARG A 140 0.79 14.06 3.96
CA ARG A 140 1.29 15.38 4.37
C ARG A 140 2.60 15.81 3.70
N GLY A 141 2.92 15.27 2.51
CA GLY A 141 4.17 15.53 1.80
C GLY A 141 5.41 14.78 2.32
N TYR A 142 5.26 13.93 3.33
CA TYR A 142 6.37 13.13 3.88
C TYR A 142 6.70 11.94 2.98
N THR A 143 7.96 11.56 3.00
CA THR A 143 8.48 10.39 2.30
C THR A 143 8.35 9.13 3.16
N ASN A 144 8.55 7.98 2.53
CA ASN A 144 8.47 6.66 3.16
C ASN A 144 9.45 6.51 4.36
N GLU A 145 10.62 7.14 4.31
CA GLU A 145 11.61 7.10 5.38
C GLU A 145 11.12 7.73 6.70
N SER A 146 10.09 8.56 6.60
CA SER A 146 9.50 9.25 7.74
C SER A 146 8.49 8.40 8.51
N GLN A 147 8.16 7.21 8.01
CA GLN A 147 7.25 6.25 8.62
C GLN A 147 8.04 5.10 9.27
N ASP A 148 7.68 4.75 10.49
CA ASP A 148 8.19 3.54 11.14
C ASP A 148 7.30 2.34 10.80
N VAL A 149 7.89 1.32 10.17
CA VAL A 149 7.19 0.08 9.80
C VAL A 149 7.74 -1.09 10.60
N TYR A 150 6.83 -1.77 11.26
CA TYR A 150 7.10 -2.97 12.04
C TYR A 150 6.42 -4.18 11.41
N LEU A 151 7.07 -5.32 11.51
CA LEU A 151 6.52 -6.60 11.12
C LEU A 151 6.54 -7.52 12.33
N SER A 152 5.36 -7.80 12.87
CA SER A 152 5.18 -8.57 14.11
C SER A 152 6.05 -8.08 15.28
N GLY A 153 6.20 -6.77 15.40
CA GLY A 153 6.98 -6.11 16.45
C GLY A 153 8.45 -5.86 16.12
N VAL A 154 8.95 -6.28 14.96
CA VAL A 154 10.33 -6.00 14.52
C VAL A 154 10.35 -4.86 13.53
N ARG A 155 11.15 -3.83 13.79
CA ARG A 155 11.30 -2.68 12.89
C ARG A 155 11.97 -3.10 11.59
N MET A 156 11.35 -2.76 10.47
CA MET A 156 11.77 -3.17 9.14
C MET A 156 12.54 -2.07 8.38
N ASN A 157 12.46 -0.83 8.82
CA ASN A 157 13.15 0.26 8.16
C ASN A 157 14.65 -0.01 8.06
N ASP A 158 15.23 0.31 6.91
CA ASP A 158 16.66 0.24 6.70
C ASP A 158 17.41 1.16 7.67
N ALA A 159 18.45 0.64 8.30
CA ALA A 159 19.17 1.35 9.37
C ALA A 159 19.97 2.57 8.87
N ILE A 160 20.28 2.63 7.58
CA ILE A 160 21.08 3.71 6.97
C ILE A 160 20.17 4.73 6.32
N THR A 161 19.21 4.27 5.50
CA THR A 161 18.37 5.15 4.68
C THR A 161 17.04 5.50 5.35
N GLY A 162 16.62 4.74 6.36
CA GLY A 162 15.27 4.87 6.97
C GLY A 162 14.15 4.28 6.12
N TYR A 163 14.46 3.75 4.95
CA TYR A 163 13.49 3.30 3.96
C TYR A 163 12.72 2.05 4.40
N SER A 164 11.41 2.04 4.16
CA SER A 164 10.52 0.91 4.51
C SER A 164 10.39 -0.06 3.35
N PRO A 165 10.82 -1.33 3.51
CA PRO A 165 10.96 -2.27 2.40
C PRO A 165 9.65 -3.02 2.08
N TYR A 166 8.59 -2.33 1.69
CA TYR A 166 7.29 -2.93 1.35
C TYR A 166 7.35 -3.97 0.21
N SER A 167 8.37 -3.88 -0.65
CA SER A 167 8.60 -4.85 -1.71
C SER A 167 8.84 -6.28 -1.22
N LEU A 168 9.29 -6.45 0.03
CA LEU A 168 9.57 -7.78 0.60
C LEU A 168 8.34 -8.66 0.73
N TRP A 169 7.17 -8.06 0.96
CA TRP A 169 5.89 -8.77 1.08
C TRP A 169 4.88 -8.38 0.00
N SER A 170 5.36 -7.76 -1.04
CA SER A 170 4.54 -7.32 -2.16
C SER A 170 3.78 -8.50 -2.80
N GLY A 171 2.45 -8.39 -2.89
CA GLY A 171 1.57 -9.45 -3.38
C GLY A 171 1.06 -10.43 -2.33
N LEU A 172 1.42 -10.28 -1.05
CA LEU A 172 0.96 -11.13 0.05
C LEU A 172 -0.16 -10.45 0.88
N ASN A 173 -1.06 -9.77 0.21
CA ASN A 173 -2.04 -8.88 0.81
C ASN A 173 -2.90 -9.53 1.90
N GLU A 174 -3.37 -10.77 1.69
CA GLU A 174 -4.18 -11.46 2.70
C GLU A 174 -3.36 -11.88 3.93
N ALA A 175 -2.11 -12.30 3.74
CA ALA A 175 -1.23 -12.67 4.84
C ALA A 175 -0.74 -11.47 5.66
N MET A 176 -0.64 -10.29 5.02
CA MET A 176 -0.16 -9.04 5.62
C MET A 176 -1.29 -8.03 5.88
N ARG A 177 -2.54 -8.48 5.86
CA ARG A 177 -3.72 -7.62 6.00
C ARG A 177 -3.90 -7.07 7.40
N SER A 178 -3.63 -7.89 8.42
CA SER A 178 -3.79 -7.49 9.80
C SER A 178 -2.69 -6.50 10.18
N LYS A 179 -3.05 -5.25 10.41
CA LYS A 179 -2.10 -4.19 10.74
C LYS A 179 -2.73 -3.14 11.64
N GLU A 180 -1.90 -2.49 12.39
CA GLU A 180 -2.20 -1.34 13.23
C GLU A 180 -1.44 -0.15 12.69
N THR A 181 -2.13 0.95 12.46
CA THR A 181 -1.51 2.20 11.97
C THR A 181 -1.90 3.36 12.85
N THR A 182 -0.90 4.10 13.32
CA THR A 182 -1.08 5.35 14.07
C THR A 182 -0.48 6.50 13.30
N ILE A 183 -1.11 7.67 13.35
CA ILE A 183 -0.69 8.87 12.65
C ILE A 183 -0.63 10.07 13.60
N GLY A 184 0.42 10.88 13.45
CA GLY A 184 0.58 12.09 14.26
C GLY A 184 0.94 11.77 15.70
N ASN A 185 0.15 12.27 16.66
CA ASN A 185 0.39 12.13 18.10
C ASN A 185 -0.38 10.95 18.73
N GLU A 186 -0.91 10.05 17.93
CA GLU A 186 -1.55 8.84 18.45
C GLU A 186 -0.50 7.97 19.17
N VAL A 187 -0.92 7.34 20.26
CA VAL A 187 -0.07 6.43 21.02
C VAL A 187 0.09 5.15 20.23
N SER A 188 1.34 4.71 20.07
CA SER A 188 1.68 3.43 19.44
C SER A 188 2.36 2.52 20.45
N ASP A 189 2.01 1.24 20.42
CA ASP A 189 2.72 0.20 21.21
C ASP A 189 4.11 -0.12 20.63
N TYR A 190 4.41 0.42 19.44
CA TYR A 190 5.65 0.18 18.71
C TYR A 190 6.40 1.49 18.45
N GLY A 191 7.59 1.60 19.02
CA GLY A 191 8.48 2.74 18.80
C GLY A 191 7.92 4.07 19.30
N TYR A 192 8.63 5.14 18.94
CA TYR A 192 8.27 6.53 19.33
C TYR A 192 7.53 7.28 18.23
N GLY A 193 7.27 6.62 17.10
CA GLY A 193 6.63 7.19 15.92
C GLY A 193 7.57 8.05 15.07
N GLY A 194 7.43 7.92 13.75
CA GLY A 194 8.00 8.86 12.79
C GLY A 194 7.04 10.01 12.53
N TYR A 195 7.46 11.03 11.81
CA TYR A 195 6.61 12.17 11.40
C TYR A 195 5.37 11.71 10.60
N ASN A 196 5.47 10.56 9.95
CA ASN A 196 4.42 9.97 9.14
C ASN A 196 3.72 8.77 9.83
N GLY A 197 3.92 8.62 11.14
CA GLY A 197 3.28 7.60 11.95
C GLY A 197 4.02 6.27 12.02
N VAL A 198 3.33 5.30 12.60
CA VAL A 198 3.82 3.92 12.81
C VAL A 198 2.82 2.94 12.20
N THR A 199 3.32 1.95 11.50
CA THR A 199 2.52 0.79 11.06
C THR A 199 3.15 -0.48 11.59
N ASN A 200 2.37 -1.32 12.30
CA ASN A 200 2.77 -2.68 12.65
C ASN A 200 1.90 -3.69 11.92
N ILE A 201 2.52 -4.55 11.14
CA ILE A 201 1.86 -5.62 10.39
C ILE A 201 1.95 -6.91 11.17
N HIS A 202 0.81 -7.53 11.44
CA HIS A 202 0.73 -8.82 12.13
C HIS A 202 0.80 -9.97 11.12
N ALA A 203 1.99 -10.54 10.93
CA ALA A 203 2.22 -11.58 9.93
C ALA A 203 2.10 -13.01 10.49
N MET A 204 1.40 -13.21 11.62
CA MET A 204 1.27 -14.52 12.24
C MET A 204 0.07 -15.31 11.67
N PRO A 205 0.11 -16.66 11.64
CA PRO A 205 -0.97 -17.49 11.10
C PRO A 205 -2.35 -17.20 11.69
N SER A 206 -2.42 -16.92 12.99
CA SER A 206 -3.67 -16.55 13.68
C SER A 206 -4.23 -15.19 13.26
N SER A 207 -3.42 -14.33 12.65
CA SER A 207 -3.85 -13.03 12.13
C SER A 207 -4.49 -13.13 10.73
N VAL A 208 -4.30 -14.26 10.04
CA VAL A 208 -4.83 -14.48 8.70
C VAL A 208 -6.28 -14.98 8.79
N ARG A 209 -7.17 -14.40 8.00
CA ARG A 209 -8.58 -14.79 7.98
C ARG A 209 -8.75 -16.25 7.62
N THR A 210 -9.52 -16.99 8.41
CA THR A 210 -9.75 -18.43 8.26
C THR A 210 -10.45 -18.78 6.95
N GLY A 211 -10.08 -19.92 6.38
CA GLY A 211 -10.67 -20.51 5.17
C GLY A 211 -9.88 -20.24 3.90
N TRP A 212 -10.43 -20.68 2.77
CA TRP A 212 -9.87 -20.46 1.45
C TRP A 212 -10.30 -19.11 0.89
N ARG A 213 -9.36 -18.41 0.25
CA ARG A 213 -9.62 -17.19 -0.53
C ARG A 213 -8.85 -17.26 -1.82
N PHE A 214 -9.54 -16.88 -2.89
CA PHE A 214 -8.95 -16.74 -4.22
C PHE A 214 -9.24 -15.35 -4.73
N SER A 215 -8.23 -14.71 -5.31
CA SER A 215 -8.36 -13.38 -5.90
C SER A 215 -7.75 -13.38 -7.29
N ALA A 216 -8.45 -12.78 -8.23
CA ALA A 216 -7.96 -12.48 -9.56
C ALA A 216 -8.19 -10.99 -9.82
N LEU A 217 -7.15 -10.29 -10.26
CA LEU A 217 -7.19 -8.87 -10.56
C LEU A 217 -6.55 -8.62 -11.91
N THR A 218 -7.17 -7.76 -12.71
CA THR A 218 -6.56 -7.19 -13.90
C THR A 218 -6.28 -5.71 -13.68
N ASN A 219 -5.12 -5.26 -14.13
CA ASN A 219 -4.66 -3.89 -13.96
C ASN A 219 -3.98 -3.43 -15.25
N SER A 220 -4.09 -2.15 -15.57
CA SER A 220 -3.45 -1.54 -16.73
C SER A 220 -2.14 -0.79 -16.40
N ALA A 221 -1.77 -0.69 -15.12
CA ALA A 221 -0.66 0.14 -14.70
C ALA A 221 0.69 -0.60 -14.70
N LEU A 222 0.94 -1.44 -13.70
CA LEU A 222 2.24 -2.08 -13.51
C LEU A 222 2.27 -3.52 -14.04
N TYR A 223 1.20 -4.26 -13.83
CA TYR A 223 1.02 -5.64 -14.31
C TYR A 223 -0.38 -5.81 -14.88
N ARG A 224 -0.59 -6.85 -15.70
CA ARG A 224 -1.90 -7.11 -16.31
C ARG A 224 -2.77 -8.06 -15.52
N LEU A 225 -2.16 -9.04 -14.89
CA LEU A 225 -2.85 -10.09 -14.18
C LEU A 225 -2.18 -10.36 -12.85
N ARG A 226 -2.99 -10.39 -11.79
CA ARG A 226 -2.63 -10.96 -10.49
C ARG A 226 -3.57 -12.12 -10.21
N LEU A 227 -2.98 -13.23 -9.77
CA LEU A 227 -3.69 -14.36 -9.19
C LEU A 227 -3.14 -14.58 -7.79
N MET A 228 -4.04 -14.78 -6.82
CA MET A 228 -3.67 -15.05 -5.44
C MET A 228 -4.55 -16.14 -4.87
N ALA A 229 -3.96 -17.03 -4.08
CA ALA A 229 -4.65 -18.03 -3.29
C ALA A 229 -4.13 -18.01 -1.86
N THR A 230 -5.05 -18.00 -0.91
CA THR A 230 -4.75 -17.98 0.52
C THR A 230 -5.56 -19.05 1.22
N TYR A 231 -4.93 -19.71 2.18
CA TYR A 231 -5.58 -20.62 3.11
C TYR A 231 -5.11 -20.35 4.53
N ALA A 232 -6.04 -20.31 5.47
CA ALA A 232 -5.72 -20.30 6.89
C ALA A 232 -6.68 -21.26 7.62
N SER A 233 -6.12 -22.07 8.51
CA SER A 233 -6.90 -23.04 9.29
C SER A 233 -7.71 -22.39 10.41
N GLY A 234 -7.31 -21.19 10.84
CA GLY A 234 -7.68 -20.67 12.16
C GLY A 234 -7.02 -21.49 13.27
N GLU A 235 -7.38 -21.21 14.52
CA GLU A 235 -6.95 -22.01 15.67
C GLU A 235 -7.75 -23.30 15.73
N LEU A 236 -7.06 -24.43 15.63
CA LEU A 236 -7.63 -25.76 15.73
C LEU A 236 -7.76 -26.19 17.22
N ASP A 237 -8.62 -27.17 17.52
CA ASP A 237 -8.85 -27.66 18.89
C ASP A 237 -7.58 -28.13 19.59
N ASN A 238 -6.61 -28.57 18.82
CA ASN A 238 -5.30 -28.97 19.34
C ASN A 238 -4.31 -27.80 19.50
N GLY A 239 -4.74 -26.57 19.31
CA GLY A 239 -3.97 -25.33 19.43
C GLY A 239 -2.98 -25.06 18.28
N TRP A 240 -3.07 -25.77 17.16
CA TRP A 240 -2.30 -25.46 15.96
C TRP A 240 -3.05 -24.47 15.05
N SER A 241 -2.29 -23.60 14.38
CA SER A 241 -2.77 -22.75 13.30
C SER A 241 -1.81 -22.79 12.13
N TYR A 242 -2.33 -22.88 10.92
CA TYR A 242 -1.55 -22.89 9.67
C TYR A 242 -2.08 -21.84 8.72
N ALA A 243 -1.20 -21.15 8.03
CA ALA A 243 -1.60 -20.23 6.98
C ALA A 243 -0.61 -20.27 5.81
N PHE A 244 -1.17 -20.23 4.60
CA PHE A 244 -0.42 -20.21 3.34
C PHE A 244 -1.01 -19.14 2.43
N ASN A 245 -0.15 -18.40 1.76
CA ASN A 245 -0.56 -17.48 0.71
C ASN A 245 0.43 -17.58 -0.45
N VAL A 246 -0.08 -17.64 -1.66
CA VAL A 246 0.73 -17.59 -2.88
C VAL A 246 0.10 -16.60 -3.84
N SER A 247 0.92 -15.82 -4.52
CA SER A 247 0.46 -14.93 -5.57
C SER A 247 1.41 -14.87 -6.75
N ALA A 248 0.86 -14.62 -7.92
CA ALA A 248 1.62 -14.36 -9.13
C ALA A 248 1.10 -13.08 -9.77
N ARG A 249 2.00 -12.15 -10.08
CA ARG A 249 1.72 -10.92 -10.81
C ARG A 249 2.54 -10.89 -12.07
N VAL A 250 1.88 -10.82 -13.20
CA VAL A 250 2.57 -10.89 -14.51
C VAL A 250 1.98 -9.88 -15.48
N GLY A 251 2.84 -9.39 -16.36
CA GLY A 251 2.42 -8.56 -17.47
C GLY A 251 3.51 -7.61 -17.93
N GLY A 252 3.24 -6.97 -19.05
CA GLY A 252 3.99 -5.85 -19.56
C GLY A 252 3.14 -4.60 -19.50
N ASN A 253 3.79 -3.47 -19.55
CA ASN A 253 3.16 -2.22 -19.84
C ASN A 253 3.13 -2.04 -21.36
N ASP A 254 1.94 -2.14 -21.97
CA ASP A 254 1.81 -1.93 -23.43
C ASP A 254 1.97 -0.47 -23.82
N TRP A 255 1.85 0.42 -22.85
CA TRP A 255 1.99 1.86 -23.06
C TRP A 255 3.46 2.26 -23.21
N VAL A 256 4.36 1.61 -22.45
CA VAL A 256 5.78 1.92 -22.46
C VAL A 256 6.57 0.69 -22.88
N LYS A 257 7.18 0.76 -24.03
CA LYS A 257 7.93 -0.36 -24.61
C LYS A 257 9.11 -0.78 -23.72
N GLY A 258 9.28 -2.09 -23.56
CA GLY A 258 10.35 -2.67 -22.76
C GLY A 258 10.07 -2.75 -21.26
N VAL A 259 8.98 -2.13 -20.78
CA VAL A 259 8.55 -2.26 -19.39
C VAL A 259 7.77 -3.55 -19.20
N TYR A 260 8.14 -4.34 -18.22
CA TYR A 260 7.45 -5.56 -17.84
C TYR A 260 7.56 -5.82 -16.34
N TYR A 261 6.64 -6.60 -15.83
CA TYR A 261 6.60 -6.99 -14.41
C TYR A 261 6.36 -8.49 -14.28
N ARG A 262 7.15 -9.15 -13.46
CA ARG A 262 7.00 -10.55 -13.08
C ARG A 262 7.33 -10.67 -11.60
N ASN A 263 6.35 -11.07 -10.81
CA ASN A 263 6.53 -11.29 -9.39
C ASN A 263 5.80 -12.56 -8.99
N PHE A 264 6.42 -13.35 -8.16
CA PHE A 264 5.83 -14.50 -7.50
C PHE A 264 6.06 -14.32 -6.02
N ALA A 265 5.01 -14.35 -5.21
CA ALA A 265 5.13 -14.22 -3.78
C ALA A 265 4.59 -15.46 -3.08
N TYR A 266 5.21 -15.83 -1.98
CA TYR A 266 4.75 -16.91 -1.12
C TYR A 266 4.87 -16.54 0.34
N TYR A 267 3.96 -17.06 1.12
CA TYR A 267 3.94 -17.01 2.58
C TYR A 267 3.55 -18.39 3.11
N ALA A 268 4.23 -18.84 4.14
CA ALA A 268 3.89 -20.03 4.88
C ALA A 268 4.13 -19.78 6.38
N GLY A 269 3.14 -20.10 7.20
CA GLY A 269 3.23 -19.93 8.63
C GLY A 269 2.62 -21.10 9.39
N VAL A 270 3.22 -21.42 10.52
CA VAL A 270 2.72 -22.37 11.50
C VAL A 270 2.81 -21.75 12.89
N GLU A 271 1.79 -21.97 13.69
CA GLU A 271 1.69 -21.46 15.04
C GLU A 271 1.15 -22.54 15.96
N LYS A 272 1.68 -22.58 17.18
CA LYS A 272 1.24 -23.50 18.23
C LYS A 272 0.95 -22.73 19.51
N LYS A 273 -0.25 -22.87 20.01
CA LYS A 273 -0.68 -22.43 21.32
C LYS A 273 -0.47 -23.56 22.34
N PHE A 274 0.18 -23.25 23.46
CA PHE A 274 0.44 -24.18 24.57
C PHE A 274 -0.34 -23.68 25.79
N GLY A 275 -1.44 -24.35 26.10
CA GLY A 275 -2.40 -23.81 27.08
C GLY A 275 -2.94 -22.47 26.64
N ASP A 276 -3.36 -21.64 27.58
CA ASP A 276 -3.94 -20.32 27.29
C ASP A 276 -2.91 -19.20 27.28
N ALA A 277 -1.74 -19.42 27.85
CA ALA A 277 -0.78 -18.37 28.13
C ALA A 277 0.42 -18.32 27.16
N HIS A 278 0.65 -19.33 26.32
CA HIS A 278 1.87 -19.41 25.53
C HIS A 278 1.59 -19.68 24.06
N ARG A 279 2.28 -18.98 23.18
CA ARG A 279 2.16 -19.12 21.72
C ARG A 279 3.54 -19.04 21.07
N LEU A 280 3.81 -19.97 20.16
CA LEU A 280 5.04 -20.00 19.37
C LEU A 280 4.67 -20.03 17.90
N SER A 281 5.20 -19.09 17.12
CA SER A 281 4.89 -18.92 15.71
C SER A 281 6.16 -18.92 14.87
N LEU A 282 6.14 -19.63 13.76
CA LEU A 282 7.18 -19.63 12.74
C LEU A 282 6.57 -19.27 11.39
N VAL A 283 7.10 -18.23 10.77
CA VAL A 283 6.61 -17.70 9.49
C VAL A 283 7.78 -17.53 8.55
N THR A 284 7.59 -17.87 7.28
CA THR A 284 8.54 -17.55 6.21
C THR A 284 7.79 -17.03 5.00
N PHE A 285 8.34 -16.01 4.35
CA PHE A 285 7.79 -15.45 3.12
C PHE A 285 8.87 -14.82 2.26
N ALA A 286 8.57 -14.66 0.97
CA ALA A 286 9.33 -13.86 0.03
C ALA A 286 8.45 -13.42 -1.14
N ALA A 287 8.88 -12.36 -1.80
CA ALA A 287 8.27 -11.84 -3.01
C ALA A 287 9.32 -11.67 -4.13
N PRO A 288 9.92 -12.78 -4.64
CA PRO A 288 10.86 -12.68 -5.75
C PRO A 288 10.23 -11.99 -6.94
N GLY A 289 10.91 -10.99 -7.45
CA GLY A 289 10.41 -10.16 -8.53
C GLY A 289 11.45 -9.79 -9.56
N GLN A 290 10.98 -9.50 -10.76
CA GLN A 290 11.77 -8.97 -11.85
C GLN A 290 10.93 -7.95 -12.64
N ARG A 291 11.51 -6.77 -12.88
CA ARG A 291 10.86 -5.76 -13.72
C ARG A 291 11.85 -5.02 -14.60
N GLY A 292 11.40 -4.64 -15.78
CA GLY A 292 12.10 -3.70 -16.65
C GLY A 292 11.76 -2.26 -16.26
N ALA A 293 12.79 -1.45 -16.04
CA ALA A 293 12.60 -0.07 -15.61
C ALA A 293 12.21 0.86 -16.77
N GLN A 294 11.53 1.94 -16.39
CA GLN A 294 11.24 3.09 -17.23
C GLN A 294 12.04 4.28 -16.69
N ASN A 295 12.67 5.05 -17.58
CA ASN A 295 13.25 6.34 -17.23
C ASN A 295 12.36 7.47 -17.75
N ALA A 296 12.24 8.52 -16.96
CA ALA A 296 11.72 9.78 -17.45
C ALA A 296 12.78 10.46 -18.32
N SER A 297 12.35 11.12 -19.37
CA SER A 297 13.17 11.96 -20.24
C SER A 297 12.75 13.42 -20.15
N THR A 298 13.53 14.31 -20.74
CA THR A 298 13.15 15.73 -20.81
C THR A 298 12.01 15.95 -21.82
N GLN A 299 11.30 17.07 -21.71
CA GLN A 299 10.25 17.45 -22.67
C GLN A 299 10.81 17.53 -24.09
N GLU A 300 12.03 18.05 -24.24
CA GLU A 300 12.72 18.09 -25.53
C GLU A 300 12.83 16.72 -26.20
N VAL A 301 13.13 15.67 -25.44
CA VAL A 301 13.21 14.30 -25.98
C VAL A 301 11.83 13.81 -26.42
N TYR A 302 10.80 14.03 -25.63
CA TYR A 302 9.43 13.66 -25.98
C TYR A 302 8.96 14.38 -27.24
N ASP A 303 9.27 15.68 -27.37
CA ASP A 303 8.95 16.49 -28.54
C ASP A 303 9.71 16.02 -29.80
N LEU A 304 11.00 15.70 -29.66
CA LEU A 304 11.82 15.19 -30.77
C LEU A 304 11.34 13.82 -31.29
N ILE A 305 10.92 12.96 -30.36
CA ILE A 305 10.47 11.60 -30.68
C ILE A 305 8.98 11.63 -31.11
N GLY A 306 8.21 12.61 -30.61
CA GLY A 306 6.77 12.68 -30.81
C GLY A 306 5.98 11.64 -30.03
N ASP A 307 6.57 11.12 -28.95
CA ASP A 307 5.95 10.10 -28.10
C ASP A 307 6.26 10.35 -26.62
N ASN A 308 5.24 10.65 -25.84
CA ASN A 308 5.36 10.86 -24.39
C ASN A 308 5.56 9.55 -23.59
N MET A 309 5.46 8.39 -24.25
CA MET A 309 5.69 7.08 -23.65
C MET A 309 7.09 6.54 -23.95
N TYR A 310 7.98 7.39 -24.44
CA TYR A 310 9.36 7.03 -24.72
C TYR A 310 10.08 6.50 -23.46
N ASN A 311 10.88 5.47 -23.64
CA ASN A 311 11.72 4.88 -22.60
C ASN A 311 13.11 4.56 -23.19
N SER A 312 14.16 5.14 -22.63
CA SER A 312 15.53 4.95 -23.08
C SER A 312 16.18 3.63 -22.65
N ASN A 313 15.50 2.86 -21.78
CA ASN A 313 16.09 1.65 -21.19
C ASN A 313 15.93 0.39 -22.03
N TRP A 314 15.18 0.42 -23.13
CA TRP A 314 14.94 -0.78 -23.93
C TRP A 314 15.61 -0.74 -25.29
N GLY A 315 15.84 -1.89 -25.86
CA GLY A 315 16.37 -2.10 -27.21
C GLY A 315 16.13 -3.52 -27.68
N TYR A 316 16.71 -3.89 -28.81
CA TYR A 316 16.72 -5.26 -29.30
C TYR A 316 18.03 -5.96 -28.96
N GLN A 317 17.90 -7.21 -28.52
CA GLN A 317 19.03 -8.14 -28.46
C GLN A 317 18.60 -9.45 -29.11
N ASN A 318 19.33 -9.88 -30.15
CA ASN A 318 18.99 -11.07 -30.94
C ASN A 318 17.53 -11.05 -31.43
N GLY A 319 17.05 -9.92 -31.92
CA GLY A 319 15.69 -9.72 -32.42
C GLY A 319 14.58 -9.70 -31.37
N LYS A 320 14.91 -9.73 -30.09
CA LYS A 320 13.93 -9.66 -28.96
C LYS A 320 14.05 -8.35 -28.21
N VAL A 321 12.90 -7.79 -27.83
CA VAL A 321 12.87 -6.62 -26.95
C VAL A 321 13.52 -6.97 -25.63
N ARG A 322 14.47 -6.17 -25.20
CA ARG A 322 15.19 -6.28 -23.94
C ARG A 322 15.23 -4.93 -23.24
N ASN A 323 15.07 -4.94 -21.94
CA ASN A 323 15.32 -3.78 -21.10
C ASN A 323 16.73 -3.89 -20.50
N ALA A 324 17.53 -2.84 -20.61
CA ALA A 324 18.88 -2.81 -20.09
C ALA A 324 18.91 -2.66 -18.57
N ARG A 325 17.90 -1.98 -18.01
CA ARG A 325 17.78 -1.72 -16.57
C ARG A 325 16.68 -2.59 -15.97
N VAL A 326 17.07 -3.78 -15.54
CA VAL A 326 16.16 -4.77 -14.95
C VAL A 326 16.45 -4.87 -13.47
N ARG A 327 15.45 -4.55 -12.64
CA ARG A 327 15.52 -4.81 -11.21
C ARG A 327 15.17 -6.25 -10.92
N LYS A 328 15.96 -6.90 -10.07
CA LYS A 328 15.74 -8.27 -9.59
C LYS A 328 15.81 -8.26 -8.07
N THR A 329 14.79 -8.81 -7.44
CA THR A 329 14.71 -8.91 -5.99
C THR A 329 14.41 -10.33 -5.57
N PHE A 330 15.11 -10.82 -4.57
CA PHE A 330 14.79 -12.06 -3.87
C PHE A 330 15.38 -11.99 -2.47
N GLU A 331 14.56 -11.64 -1.49
CA GLU A 331 14.96 -11.46 -0.12
C GLU A 331 13.97 -12.17 0.83
N PRO A 332 14.12 -13.50 1.02
CA PRO A 332 13.27 -14.23 1.96
C PRO A 332 13.45 -13.72 3.39
N VAL A 333 12.34 -13.69 4.09
CA VAL A 333 12.24 -13.33 5.51
C VAL A 333 11.69 -14.51 6.28
N THR A 334 12.30 -14.81 7.41
CA THR A 334 11.81 -15.81 8.36
C THR A 334 11.69 -15.18 9.74
N ILE A 335 10.55 -15.41 10.41
CA ILE A 335 10.21 -14.84 11.70
C ILE A 335 9.89 -15.99 12.66
N LEU A 336 10.55 -15.99 13.81
CA LEU A 336 10.20 -16.81 14.95
C LEU A 336 9.72 -15.88 16.06
N LYS A 337 8.47 -16.03 16.48
CA LYS A 337 7.87 -15.21 17.55
C LYS A 337 7.34 -16.11 18.65
N TYR A 338 7.72 -15.79 19.89
CA TYR A 338 7.13 -16.35 21.08
C TYR A 338 6.35 -15.25 21.81
N THR A 339 5.12 -15.57 22.24
CA THR A 339 4.28 -14.67 23.02
C THR A 339 3.83 -15.41 24.29
N ALA A 340 3.90 -14.73 25.41
CA ALA A 340 3.40 -15.20 26.71
C ALA A 340 2.44 -14.19 27.30
N THR A 341 1.24 -14.64 27.68
CA THR A 341 0.20 -13.87 28.37
C THR A 341 -0.15 -14.54 29.70
N PRO A 342 0.77 -14.48 30.69
CA PRO A 342 0.59 -15.19 31.95
C PRO A 342 -0.55 -14.63 32.82
N SER A 343 -1.02 -13.43 32.54
CA SER A 343 -2.19 -12.82 33.17
C SER A 343 -2.81 -11.78 32.24
N ASP A 344 -4.06 -11.38 32.52
CA ASP A 344 -4.82 -10.41 31.70
C ASP A 344 -4.11 -9.05 31.57
N ASN A 345 -3.22 -8.72 32.49
CA ASN A 345 -2.52 -7.43 32.54
C ASN A 345 -1.05 -7.53 32.10
N LEU A 346 -0.59 -8.67 31.63
CA LEU A 346 0.81 -8.89 31.24
C LEU A 346 0.92 -9.69 29.96
N GLU A 347 1.42 -9.05 28.92
CA GLU A 347 1.90 -9.72 27.71
C GLU A 347 3.40 -9.50 27.56
N ALA A 348 4.12 -10.56 27.25
CA ALA A 348 5.52 -10.53 26.92
C ALA A 348 5.75 -11.25 25.58
N SER A 349 6.53 -10.66 24.69
CA SER A 349 6.87 -11.29 23.43
C SER A 349 8.35 -11.16 23.10
N ALA A 350 8.87 -12.17 22.42
CA ALA A 350 10.21 -12.18 21.86
C ALA A 350 10.12 -12.57 20.37
N THR A 351 10.69 -11.76 19.50
CA THR A 351 10.67 -11.97 18.06
C THR A 351 12.10 -11.98 17.51
N VAL A 352 12.43 -13.01 16.73
CA VAL A 352 13.66 -13.10 15.95
C VAL A 352 13.28 -13.07 14.48
N LEU A 353 13.82 -12.11 13.74
CA LEU A 353 13.64 -11.98 12.31
C LEU A 353 14.97 -12.17 11.60
N TRP A 354 14.98 -13.03 10.61
CA TRP A 354 16.11 -13.26 9.74
C TRP A 354 15.75 -12.96 8.31
N ARG A 355 16.47 -12.02 7.71
CA ARG A 355 16.36 -11.61 6.32
C ARG A 355 17.67 -11.86 5.61
N THR A 356 17.61 -12.44 4.42
CA THR A 356 18.78 -12.66 3.55
C THR A 356 18.36 -12.53 2.10
N GLY A 357 19.31 -12.48 1.18
CA GLY A 357 19.00 -12.49 -0.25
C GLY A 357 19.75 -11.46 -1.07
N LYS A 358 19.16 -11.10 -2.19
CA LYS A 358 19.74 -10.18 -3.17
C LYS A 358 18.69 -9.23 -3.72
N ASN A 359 19.07 -7.95 -3.78
CA ASN A 359 18.32 -6.90 -4.46
C ASN A 359 19.31 -6.12 -5.32
N GLY A 360 19.02 -5.97 -6.58
CA GLY A 360 19.92 -5.27 -7.50
C GLY A 360 19.27 -5.03 -8.85
N TYR A 361 19.95 -4.28 -9.68
CA TYR A 361 19.52 -4.00 -11.03
C TYR A 361 20.67 -4.18 -12.02
N THR A 362 20.33 -4.44 -13.27
CA THR A 362 21.27 -4.47 -14.39
C THR A 362 21.41 -3.06 -14.96
N ALA A 363 22.56 -2.79 -15.57
CA ALA A 363 22.80 -1.61 -16.38
C ALA A 363 23.65 -2.00 -17.58
N MET A 364 23.61 -1.19 -18.63
CA MET A 364 24.60 -1.33 -19.71
C MET A 364 25.96 -0.87 -19.19
N ASP A 365 26.99 -1.59 -19.57
CA ASP A 365 28.36 -1.17 -19.38
C ASP A 365 28.85 -0.44 -20.63
N TRP A 366 29.11 0.88 -20.49
CA TRP A 366 29.71 1.71 -21.52
C TRP A 366 30.89 2.54 -20.98
N TYR A 367 31.52 2.03 -19.94
CA TYR A 367 32.47 2.79 -19.13
C TYR A 367 33.60 3.44 -19.95
N ASP A 368 34.12 2.74 -20.97
CA ASP A 368 35.16 3.21 -21.89
C ASP A 368 34.58 3.66 -23.26
N ALA A 369 33.29 3.88 -23.36
CA ALA A 369 32.61 4.30 -24.57
C ALA A 369 31.68 5.50 -24.34
N ALA A 370 31.19 6.11 -25.42
CA ALA A 370 30.17 7.14 -25.32
C ALA A 370 28.85 6.53 -24.84
N ASP A 371 28.07 7.30 -24.08
CA ASP A 371 26.73 6.88 -23.65
C ASP A 371 25.86 6.56 -24.88
N PRO A 372 25.39 5.32 -25.04
CA PRO A 372 24.66 4.92 -26.24
C PRO A 372 23.20 5.37 -26.23
N ARG A 373 22.68 5.96 -25.14
CA ARG A 373 21.30 6.38 -25.05
C ARG A 373 21.05 7.61 -25.90
N PRO A 374 20.00 7.63 -26.71
CA PRO A 374 19.65 8.80 -27.53
C PRO A 374 19.31 10.03 -26.71
N ASP A 375 18.72 9.85 -25.52
CA ASP A 375 18.31 10.91 -24.59
C ASP A 375 19.45 11.42 -23.69
N TYR A 376 20.68 10.98 -23.93
CA TYR A 376 21.84 11.54 -23.23
C TYR A 376 21.99 13.03 -23.56
N TYR A 377 22.08 13.87 -22.51
CA TYR A 377 21.99 15.32 -22.66
C TYR A 377 22.95 15.93 -23.69
N ARG A 378 24.15 15.34 -23.89
CA ARG A 378 25.12 15.79 -24.90
C ARG A 378 24.71 15.46 -26.35
N ASN A 379 23.68 14.66 -26.55
CA ASN A 379 23.13 14.36 -27.86
C ASN A 379 21.92 15.25 -28.19
N LEU A 380 21.47 16.09 -27.26
CA LEU A 380 20.29 16.93 -27.44
C LEU A 380 20.65 18.30 -28.06
N PRO A 381 19.78 18.86 -28.90
CA PRO A 381 19.97 20.19 -29.49
C PRO A 381 20.24 21.27 -28.45
N SER A 382 19.52 21.26 -27.33
CA SER A 382 19.65 22.26 -26.25
C SER A 382 21.06 22.34 -25.64
N TYR A 383 21.80 21.25 -25.64
CA TYR A 383 23.17 21.22 -25.11
C TYR A 383 24.11 22.15 -25.88
N TYR A 384 23.94 22.25 -27.21
CA TYR A 384 24.81 23.05 -28.06
C TYR A 384 24.27 24.47 -28.29
N TRP A 385 22.98 24.70 -28.04
CA TRP A 385 22.39 26.04 -28.16
C TRP A 385 22.93 27.02 -27.12
N MET A 386 23.35 26.54 -25.96
CA MET A 386 23.90 27.38 -24.91
C MET A 386 25.32 27.89 -25.24
N ASP A 387 26.10 27.09 -25.99
CA ASP A 387 27.53 27.42 -26.20
C ASP A 387 27.86 27.91 -27.61
N ASN A 388 27.14 27.49 -28.67
CA ASN A 388 27.44 27.96 -30.03
C ASN A 388 26.31 27.61 -31.01
N LYS A 389 25.81 28.61 -31.72
CA LYS A 389 24.72 28.46 -32.70
C LYS A 389 25.03 27.51 -33.85
N ASP A 390 26.29 27.36 -34.23
CA ASP A 390 26.70 26.50 -35.33
C ASP A 390 26.66 25.01 -34.97
N TYR A 391 26.80 24.66 -33.71
CA TYR A 391 26.68 23.28 -33.23
C TYR A 391 25.23 22.81 -33.08
N GLY A 392 24.27 23.70 -32.91
CA GLY A 392 22.86 23.36 -32.81
C GLY A 392 22.34 22.58 -34.02
N ARG A 393 22.83 22.90 -35.21
CA ARG A 393 22.44 22.21 -36.45
C ARG A 393 22.92 20.77 -36.49
N LEU A 394 24.19 20.54 -36.14
CA LEU A 394 24.75 19.18 -36.05
C LEU A 394 24.04 18.31 -35.03
N ASN A 395 23.60 18.91 -33.93
CA ASN A 395 22.89 18.18 -32.93
C ASN A 395 21.44 17.84 -33.32
N PHE A 396 20.79 18.70 -34.11
CA PHE A 396 19.50 18.39 -34.74
C PHE A 396 19.59 17.15 -35.64
N GLU A 397 20.65 17.04 -36.42
CA GLU A 397 20.88 15.87 -37.27
C GLU A 397 21.14 14.63 -36.41
N LYS A 398 21.91 14.72 -35.33
CA LYS A 398 22.11 13.64 -34.36
C LYS A 398 20.84 13.24 -33.64
N ALA A 399 20.01 14.20 -33.22
CA ALA A 399 18.75 13.91 -32.57
C ALA A 399 17.76 13.26 -33.52
N ALA A 400 17.72 13.69 -34.79
CA ALA A 400 16.92 13.08 -35.84
C ALA A 400 17.40 11.64 -36.13
N TRP A 401 18.71 11.45 -36.24
CA TRP A 401 19.29 10.11 -36.39
C TRP A 401 18.97 9.22 -35.18
N ALA A 402 19.11 9.71 -33.97
CA ALA A 402 18.77 8.97 -32.78
C ALA A 402 17.29 8.57 -32.76
N LYS A 403 16.40 9.49 -33.17
CA LYS A 403 14.99 9.21 -33.32
C LYS A 403 14.74 8.09 -34.33
N ASP A 404 15.33 8.17 -35.48
CA ASP A 404 15.17 7.16 -36.54
C ASP A 404 15.75 5.81 -36.12
N ALA A 405 16.91 5.80 -35.48
CA ALA A 405 17.54 4.59 -34.95
C ALA A 405 16.66 3.93 -33.87
N TRP A 406 16.01 4.71 -33.01
CA TRP A 406 15.10 4.17 -31.98
C TRP A 406 13.78 3.67 -32.55
N ILE A 407 13.29 4.25 -33.61
CA ILE A 407 12.03 3.85 -34.23
C ILE A 407 12.23 2.68 -35.17
N ASN A 408 13.31 2.71 -36.00
CA ASN A 408 13.48 1.82 -37.10
C ASN A 408 14.58 0.76 -36.88
N ASP A 409 15.66 1.08 -36.18
CA ASP A 409 16.84 0.23 -36.09
C ASP A 409 17.55 0.40 -34.72
N ILE A 410 16.88 -0.04 -33.68
CA ILE A 410 17.37 0.13 -32.31
C ILE A 410 18.64 -0.69 -32.09
N PRO A 411 19.69 -0.12 -31.49
CA PRO A 411 20.92 -0.83 -31.22
C PRO A 411 20.71 -2.13 -30.44
N GLU A 412 21.31 -3.22 -30.90
CA GLU A 412 21.40 -4.43 -30.10
C GLU A 412 22.27 -4.17 -28.87
N TYR A 413 21.72 -4.48 -27.68
CA TYR A 413 22.53 -4.48 -26.49
C TYR A 413 23.48 -5.68 -26.52
N THR A 414 24.76 -5.41 -26.43
CA THR A 414 25.78 -6.43 -26.18
C THR A 414 26.01 -6.54 -24.68
N HIS A 415 26.00 -7.76 -24.19
CA HIS A 415 26.28 -8.09 -22.79
C HIS A 415 27.56 -8.86 -22.67
#